data_f0b8dbbc557583feb94654cb804d8b8b
#
_entry.id   f0b8dbbc557583feb94654cb804d8b8b
#
_cell.length_a   1.000
_cell.length_b   1.000
_cell.length_c   1.000
_cell.angle_alpha   90.00
_cell.angle_beta   90.00
_cell.angle_gamma   90.00
#
_symmetry.space_group_name_H-M   'P 1'
#
loop_
_entity.id
_entity.type
_entity.pdbx_description
1 polymer ?
#
loop_
_entity_poly.entity_id
_entity_poly.type
_entity_poly.pdbx_seq_one_letter_code
_entity_poly.pdbx_strand_id
1 'polypeptide(L)'
;MKKILLSSVALLSLVTTLPVNSPVSAQESISPKSYSHSNGSWIQSNGRWWYKHSDGSYTKNGWEKINETWYYFDSEGWMKTGWFNEYGNWYYLDDSGAMKTGWCLISGSWYYLNTSGVMQTGLQTIEGKQYYLADSGAMQTGWHNIGDDTYFFASSGARQTINRRALVLGETSTRAVPIEDVNAMEKVFSNQNFSKVVRFPDKTKAEIIAKMQELFKSSSESDVNYLYLTCHGGEDGTIAIGSDKTSFSGWELASILKQYKGKFVVMLDCCHAGTIISKDNTGEANEEASTKYFDLDEFVSGFSNMNGGEKAGEMIDSKFLVLCSSSSSEYSSGGALSLATKYWSLGSGWNLVQQSQGSLIADQNYNNRITLNELYSYSREQVLKQNHKQHIEVYPENSQFVLFQK
;
A
#
# COMPACT_ATOMS: atom_id res chain seq x y z
N MET A 1 -69.52 10.13 21.81
CA MET A 1 -68.84 10.97 20.78
C MET A 1 -67.79 11.81 21.46
N LYS A 2 -66.53 11.40 21.45
CA LYS A 2 -65.39 12.23 21.80
C LYS A 2 -64.29 11.93 20.75
N LYS A 3 -64.00 12.91 19.91
CA LYS A 3 -62.89 12.89 18.94
C LYS A 3 -61.59 13.04 19.70
N ILE A 4 -60.69 12.11 19.52
CA ILE A 4 -59.30 12.25 19.96
C ILE A 4 -58.47 12.70 18.76
N LEU A 5 -57.90 13.92 18.85
CA LEU A 5 -56.88 14.41 17.92
C LEU A 5 -55.58 13.72 18.25
N LEU A 6 -55.01 13.02 17.28
CA LEU A 6 -53.60 12.61 17.30
C LEU A 6 -52.75 13.75 16.71
N SER A 7 -51.95 14.36 17.59
CA SER A 7 -50.89 15.27 17.15
C SER A 7 -49.67 14.45 16.77
N SER A 8 -49.29 14.53 15.50
CA SER A 8 -48.05 13.99 14.97
C SER A 8 -46.87 14.89 15.39
N VAL A 9 -46.04 14.35 16.28
CA VAL A 9 -44.72 14.94 16.60
C VAL A 9 -43.74 14.51 15.49
N ALA A 10 -43.34 15.45 14.67
CA ALA A 10 -42.25 15.27 13.73
C ALA A 10 -40.93 15.29 14.51
N LEU A 11 -40.26 14.14 14.63
CA LEU A 11 -38.87 14.08 15.07
C LEU A 11 -37.98 14.68 13.97
N LEU A 12 -37.48 15.87 14.19
CA LEU A 12 -36.39 16.44 13.42
C LEU A 12 -35.10 15.76 13.86
N SER A 13 -34.61 14.79 13.07
CA SER A 13 -33.27 14.25 13.25
C SER A 13 -32.26 15.31 12.82
N LEU A 14 -31.58 15.90 13.80
CA LEU A 14 -30.38 16.71 13.54
C LEU A 14 -29.28 15.78 13.03
N VAL A 15 -29.08 15.75 11.74
CA VAL A 15 -27.86 15.19 11.14
C VAL A 15 -26.76 16.22 11.42
N THR A 16 -25.97 15.99 12.47
CA THR A 16 -24.71 16.71 12.64
C THR A 16 -23.72 16.17 11.61
N THR A 17 -23.62 16.86 10.49
CA THR A 17 -22.48 16.69 9.58
C THR A 17 -21.23 17.14 10.33
N LEU A 18 -20.36 16.19 10.67
CA LEU A 18 -18.99 16.50 11.08
C LEU A 18 -18.34 17.28 9.93
N PRO A 19 -17.58 18.33 10.21
CA PRO A 19 -16.90 19.05 9.16
C PRO A 19 -15.88 18.11 8.52
N VAL A 20 -16.09 17.80 7.24
CA VAL A 20 -15.03 17.36 6.37
C VAL A 20 -13.91 18.38 6.52
N ASN A 21 -12.72 17.94 6.94
CA ASN A 21 -11.54 18.80 6.98
C ASN A 21 -11.44 19.52 5.63
N SER A 22 -11.84 20.80 5.65
CA SER A 22 -11.56 21.71 4.56
C SER A 22 -10.06 21.68 4.33
N PRO A 23 -9.59 21.71 3.08
CA PRO A 23 -8.17 21.88 2.83
C PRO A 23 -7.73 23.09 3.64
N VAL A 24 -6.63 22.93 4.39
CA VAL A 24 -6.01 24.00 5.17
C VAL A 24 -6.09 25.26 4.31
N SER A 25 -6.83 26.25 4.78
CA SER A 25 -6.96 27.54 4.13
C SER A 25 -5.56 27.98 3.75
N ALA A 26 -5.39 28.32 2.48
CA ALA A 26 -4.16 28.92 2.00
C ALA A 26 -3.79 30.02 2.99
N GLN A 27 -2.76 29.74 3.80
CA GLN A 27 -2.18 30.72 4.68
C GLN A 27 -1.79 31.85 3.75
N GLU A 28 -2.33 33.04 3.99
CA GLU A 28 -2.03 34.23 3.17
C GLU A 28 -0.52 34.25 2.96
N SER A 29 -0.11 34.09 1.71
CA SER A 29 1.27 34.19 1.32
C SER A 29 1.71 35.57 1.79
N ILE A 30 2.57 35.65 2.81
CA ILE A 30 3.30 36.87 3.12
C ILE A 30 4.11 37.11 1.85
N SER A 31 3.55 37.90 0.94
CA SER A 31 4.28 38.32 -0.23
C SER A 31 5.53 39.00 0.27
N PRO A 32 6.72 38.51 -0.11
CA PRO A 32 7.94 39.18 0.28
C PRO A 32 7.80 40.65 -0.14
N LYS A 33 8.22 41.58 0.75
CA LYS A 33 8.26 43.01 0.38
C LYS A 33 9.08 43.11 -0.90
N SER A 34 8.39 43.30 -2.03
CA SER A 34 9.02 43.35 -3.33
C SER A 34 9.65 44.73 -3.52
N TYR A 35 10.93 44.78 -3.57
CA TYR A 35 11.66 45.91 -4.13
C TYR A 35 11.94 45.58 -5.61
N SER A 36 11.30 46.27 -6.52
CA SER A 36 11.59 46.19 -7.94
C SER A 36 12.57 47.31 -8.31
N HIS A 37 13.86 47.00 -8.34
CA HIS A 37 14.90 47.89 -8.83
C HIS A 37 15.51 47.31 -10.09
N SER A 38 15.13 47.79 -11.25
CA SER A 38 15.63 47.31 -12.53
C SER A 38 17.01 47.90 -12.96
N ASN A 39 17.60 48.80 -12.14
CA ASN A 39 18.84 49.48 -12.48
C ASN A 39 19.88 49.30 -11.38
N GLY A 40 20.68 48.25 -11.47
CA GLY A 40 21.76 47.97 -10.53
C GLY A 40 22.82 47.09 -11.19
N SER A 41 23.77 46.67 -10.41
CA SER A 41 24.89 45.85 -10.85
C SER A 41 25.21 44.73 -9.86
N TRP A 42 25.44 43.54 -10.37
CA TRP A 42 25.98 42.43 -9.61
C TRP A 42 27.44 42.68 -9.26
N ILE A 43 27.80 42.57 -8.00
CA ILE A 43 29.16 42.75 -7.48
C ILE A 43 29.61 41.43 -6.86
N GLN A 44 30.78 40.94 -7.26
CA GLN A 44 31.43 39.79 -6.65
C GLN A 44 32.57 40.22 -5.71
N SER A 45 32.61 39.64 -4.53
CA SER A 45 33.73 39.81 -3.58
C SER A 45 33.93 38.51 -2.81
N ASN A 46 35.16 38.02 -2.79
CA ASN A 46 35.56 36.79 -2.07
C ASN A 46 34.68 35.57 -2.46
N GLY A 47 34.32 35.46 -3.72
CA GLY A 47 33.47 34.35 -4.22
C GLY A 47 31.97 34.47 -3.92
N ARG A 48 31.55 35.53 -3.20
CA ARG A 48 30.14 35.80 -2.87
C ARG A 48 29.60 36.93 -3.73
N TRP A 49 28.31 36.91 -4.00
CA TRP A 49 27.61 37.91 -4.82
C TRP A 49 26.67 38.76 -3.98
N TRP A 50 26.54 40.07 -4.33
CA TRP A 50 25.51 40.96 -3.85
C TRP A 50 25.05 41.90 -4.97
N TYR A 51 23.90 42.50 -4.82
CA TYR A 51 23.35 43.40 -5.84
C TYR A 51 23.35 44.85 -5.36
N LYS A 52 24.09 45.71 -6.07
CA LYS A 52 24.18 47.12 -5.77
C LYS A 52 23.17 47.88 -6.62
N HIS A 53 22.25 48.61 -5.97
CA HIS A 53 21.29 49.48 -6.65
C HIS A 53 21.97 50.73 -7.19
N SER A 54 21.25 51.45 -8.13
CA SER A 54 21.78 52.66 -8.77
C SER A 54 22.04 53.82 -7.79
N ASP A 55 21.32 53.87 -6.67
CA ASP A 55 21.51 54.81 -5.58
C ASP A 55 22.63 54.44 -4.61
N GLY A 56 23.27 53.32 -4.83
CA GLY A 56 24.35 52.79 -3.97
C GLY A 56 23.88 51.94 -2.82
N SER A 57 22.56 51.79 -2.58
CA SER A 57 21.99 50.87 -1.58
C SER A 57 22.04 49.41 -2.04
N TYR A 58 21.67 48.46 -1.17
CA TYR A 58 21.53 47.05 -1.48
C TYR A 58 20.57 46.36 -0.50
N THR A 59 19.94 45.28 -0.96
CA THR A 59 19.01 44.51 -0.14
C THR A 59 19.72 43.68 0.91
N LYS A 60 19.18 43.64 2.13
CA LYS A 60 19.60 42.79 3.25
C LYS A 60 18.42 42.04 3.81
N ASN A 61 18.68 40.81 4.22
CA ASN A 61 17.74 39.98 4.96
C ASN A 61 16.35 39.94 4.32
N GLY A 62 16.32 39.64 3.02
CA GLY A 62 15.07 39.64 2.30
C GLY A 62 15.16 39.29 0.82
N TRP A 63 14.00 39.21 0.25
CA TRP A 63 13.80 38.91 -1.15
C TRP A 63 13.88 40.15 -2.03
N GLU A 64 14.45 39.99 -3.19
CA GLU A 64 14.44 41.01 -4.24
C GLU A 64 14.20 40.37 -5.59
N LYS A 65 13.34 41.02 -6.41
CA LYS A 65 13.09 40.64 -7.78
C LYS A 65 13.98 41.47 -8.73
N ILE A 66 14.97 40.84 -9.34
CA ILE A 66 15.91 41.46 -10.26
C ILE A 66 15.71 40.83 -11.65
N ASN A 67 15.34 41.65 -12.64
CA ASN A 67 15.09 41.19 -14.01
C ASN A 67 14.15 39.96 -14.06
N GLU A 68 12.99 40.11 -13.43
CA GLU A 68 11.92 39.07 -13.32
C GLU A 68 12.30 37.80 -12.52
N THR A 69 13.51 37.72 -11.96
CA THR A 69 13.99 36.59 -11.16
C THR A 69 14.08 36.97 -9.68
N TRP A 70 13.61 36.09 -8.80
CA TRP A 70 13.71 36.28 -7.36
C TRP A 70 15.04 35.78 -6.81
N TYR A 71 15.65 36.58 -5.94
CA TYR A 71 16.87 36.30 -5.19
C TYR A 71 16.63 36.56 -3.71
N TYR A 72 17.37 35.91 -2.85
CA TYR A 72 17.37 36.17 -1.42
C TYR A 72 18.75 36.62 -0.95
N PHE A 73 18.77 37.67 -0.15
CA PHE A 73 19.99 38.24 0.42
C PHE A 73 20.00 38.06 1.95
N ASP A 74 21.12 37.63 2.51
CA ASP A 74 21.27 37.44 3.95
C ASP A 74 21.36 38.79 4.70
N SER A 75 21.57 38.71 6.04
CA SER A 75 21.64 39.90 6.91
C SER A 75 22.82 40.83 6.60
N GLU A 76 23.83 40.33 5.91
CA GLU A 76 24.98 41.11 5.43
C GLU A 76 24.79 41.65 4.01
N GLY A 77 23.77 41.16 3.31
CA GLY A 77 23.45 41.52 1.92
C GLY A 77 24.08 40.58 0.90
N TRP A 78 24.58 39.39 1.30
CA TRP A 78 25.08 38.42 0.36
C TRP A 78 23.96 37.55 -0.22
N MET A 79 24.00 37.33 -1.51
CA MET A 79 23.10 36.43 -2.22
C MET A 79 23.22 35.01 -1.69
N LYS A 80 22.10 34.40 -1.37
CA LYS A 80 22.03 32.99 -0.97
C LYS A 80 21.91 32.06 -2.18
N THR A 81 22.38 30.82 -1.99
CA THR A 81 22.21 29.69 -2.91
C THR A 81 21.86 28.43 -2.11
N GLY A 82 21.32 27.40 -2.77
CA GLY A 82 20.92 26.15 -2.15
C GLY A 82 19.60 26.24 -1.38
N TRP A 83 19.38 25.25 -0.52
CA TRP A 83 18.20 25.19 0.34
C TRP A 83 18.28 26.19 1.48
N PHE A 84 17.19 26.90 1.74
CA PHE A 84 17.05 27.69 2.96
C PHE A 84 15.59 27.72 3.43
N ASN A 85 15.43 27.88 4.75
CA ASN A 85 14.12 27.97 5.38
C ASN A 85 13.86 29.40 5.83
N GLU A 86 12.68 29.92 5.49
CA GLU A 86 12.19 31.20 5.97
C GLU A 86 10.80 31.02 6.55
N TYR A 87 10.64 31.28 7.84
CA TYR A 87 9.38 31.17 8.58
C TYR A 87 8.66 29.83 8.40
N GLY A 88 9.40 28.72 8.34
CA GLY A 88 8.86 27.37 8.14
C GLY A 88 8.69 26.95 6.69
N ASN A 89 8.85 27.86 5.72
CA ASN A 89 8.80 27.55 4.30
C ASN A 89 10.21 27.26 3.76
N TRP A 90 10.35 26.17 3.02
CA TRP A 90 11.60 25.81 2.34
C TRP A 90 11.59 26.33 0.92
N TYR A 91 12.72 26.93 0.51
CA TYR A 91 12.99 27.45 -0.82
C TYR A 91 14.30 26.87 -1.34
N TYR A 92 14.44 26.82 -2.65
CA TYR A 92 15.70 26.47 -3.28
C TYR A 92 16.14 27.54 -4.26
N LEU A 93 17.36 28.01 -4.08
CA LEU A 93 18.05 28.97 -4.94
C LEU A 93 19.16 28.22 -5.66
N ASP A 94 19.21 28.25 -6.98
CA ASP A 94 20.25 27.58 -7.73
C ASP A 94 21.62 28.25 -7.55
N ASP A 95 22.67 27.75 -8.19
CA ASP A 95 24.02 28.26 -8.05
C ASP A 95 24.18 29.70 -8.52
N SER A 96 23.27 30.19 -9.35
CA SER A 96 23.19 31.60 -9.76
C SER A 96 22.41 32.47 -8.74
N GLY A 97 21.87 31.88 -7.67
CA GLY A 97 21.00 32.51 -6.69
C GLY A 97 19.53 32.64 -7.13
N ALA A 98 19.19 32.18 -8.32
CA ALA A 98 17.83 32.28 -8.84
C ALA A 98 16.88 31.32 -8.11
N MET A 99 15.77 31.85 -7.58
CA MET A 99 14.73 31.06 -6.93
C MET A 99 14.09 30.08 -7.94
N LYS A 100 14.01 28.82 -7.55
CA LYS A 100 13.39 27.77 -8.37
C LYS A 100 11.90 27.67 -8.07
N THR A 101 11.15 27.29 -9.11
CA THR A 101 9.73 26.96 -9.07
C THR A 101 9.46 25.74 -9.95
N GLY A 102 8.34 25.04 -9.73
CA GLY A 102 8.00 23.84 -10.48
C GLY A 102 8.85 22.64 -10.05
N TRP A 103 8.96 21.65 -10.94
CA TRP A 103 9.75 20.46 -10.70
C TRP A 103 11.24 20.74 -10.77
N CYS A 104 11.98 20.33 -9.76
CA CYS A 104 13.43 20.50 -9.66
C CYS A 104 14.12 19.19 -9.24
N LEU A 105 15.12 18.78 -10.01
CA LEU A 105 16.00 17.68 -9.64
C LEU A 105 17.18 18.25 -8.85
N ILE A 106 17.27 17.92 -7.58
CA ILE A 106 18.28 18.45 -6.65
C ILE A 106 18.94 17.27 -5.94
N SER A 107 20.24 17.13 -6.10
CA SER A 107 21.02 16.02 -5.51
C SER A 107 20.43 14.62 -5.74
N GLY A 108 19.88 14.38 -6.94
CA GLY A 108 19.32 13.08 -7.34
C GLY A 108 17.87 12.84 -6.93
N SER A 109 17.23 13.74 -6.18
CA SER A 109 15.82 13.65 -5.81
C SER A 109 15.00 14.75 -6.48
N TRP A 110 13.75 14.42 -6.87
CA TRP A 110 12.82 15.40 -7.41
C TRP A 110 12.06 16.10 -6.28
N TYR A 111 11.92 17.40 -6.41
CA TYR A 111 11.13 18.26 -5.53
C TYR A 111 10.17 19.10 -6.36
N TYR A 112 9.07 19.51 -5.76
CA TYR A 112 8.16 20.47 -6.37
C TYR A 112 8.06 21.72 -5.53
N LEU A 113 8.39 22.86 -6.14
CA LEU A 113 8.27 24.18 -5.53
C LEU A 113 7.10 24.89 -6.23
N ASN A 114 6.16 25.42 -5.46
CA ASN A 114 5.01 26.12 -6.03
C ASN A 114 5.42 27.41 -6.76
N THR A 115 4.45 28.13 -7.31
CA THR A 115 4.71 29.38 -8.04
C THR A 115 5.33 30.50 -7.18
N SER A 116 5.20 30.39 -5.85
CA SER A 116 5.86 31.30 -4.88
C SER A 116 7.22 30.79 -4.44
N GLY A 117 7.75 29.68 -5.00
CA GLY A 117 9.02 29.07 -4.65
C GLY A 117 8.98 28.17 -3.41
N VAL A 118 7.83 28.00 -2.75
CA VAL A 118 7.71 27.18 -1.53
C VAL A 118 7.70 25.70 -1.89
N MET A 119 8.59 24.92 -1.27
CA MET A 119 8.65 23.46 -1.40
C MET A 119 7.35 22.85 -0.89
N GLN A 120 6.79 21.93 -1.68
CA GLN A 120 5.56 21.21 -1.35
C GLN A 120 5.89 19.84 -0.72
N THR A 121 4.98 19.36 0.14
CA THR A 121 5.03 18.05 0.81
C THR A 121 3.65 17.38 0.77
N GLY A 122 3.58 16.10 1.10
CA GLY A 122 2.34 15.33 1.11
C GLY A 122 1.81 14.99 -0.28
N LEU A 123 0.53 14.65 -0.35
CA LEU A 123 -0.15 14.30 -1.60
C LEU A 123 -0.51 15.58 -2.38
N GLN A 124 0.08 15.77 -3.54
CA GLN A 124 -0.09 16.94 -4.39
C GLN A 124 -0.74 16.58 -5.73
N THR A 125 -1.61 17.47 -6.24
CA THR A 125 -2.12 17.37 -7.61
C THR A 125 -1.44 18.42 -8.47
N ILE A 126 -0.59 17.98 -9.39
CA ILE A 126 0.23 18.83 -10.26
C ILE A 126 -0.12 18.47 -11.70
N GLU A 127 -0.59 19.43 -12.46
CA GLU A 127 -0.99 19.24 -13.88
C GLU A 127 -1.96 18.07 -14.08
N GLY A 128 -2.92 17.91 -13.15
CA GLY A 128 -3.96 16.87 -13.20
C GLY A 128 -3.48 15.47 -12.79
N LYS A 129 -2.23 15.29 -12.39
CA LYS A 129 -1.69 14.03 -11.86
C LYS A 129 -1.39 14.17 -10.37
N GLN A 130 -1.59 13.09 -9.62
CA GLN A 130 -1.25 13.05 -8.20
C GLN A 130 0.18 12.53 -8.00
N TYR A 131 0.89 13.16 -7.06
CA TYR A 131 2.25 12.84 -6.64
C TYR A 131 2.31 12.83 -5.12
N TYR A 132 3.19 12.03 -4.56
CA TYR A 132 3.47 12.04 -3.13
C TYR A 132 4.88 12.58 -2.88
N LEU A 133 4.96 13.62 -2.08
CA LEU A 133 6.19 14.28 -1.66
C LEU A 133 6.36 14.01 -0.17
N ALA A 134 7.44 13.38 0.22
CA ALA A 134 7.73 13.10 1.63
C ALA A 134 7.81 14.40 2.45
N ASP A 135 7.88 14.31 3.78
CA ASP A 135 8.06 15.47 4.66
C ASP A 135 9.34 16.24 4.35
N SER A 136 10.34 15.54 3.81
CA SER A 136 11.57 16.16 3.27
C SER A 136 11.36 16.93 1.96
N GLY A 137 10.19 16.83 1.34
CA GLY A 137 9.86 17.35 0.02
C GLY A 137 10.24 16.42 -1.14
N ALA A 138 10.98 15.34 -0.91
CA ALA A 138 11.42 14.43 -1.96
C ALA A 138 10.24 13.63 -2.53
N MET A 139 10.10 13.61 -3.86
CA MET A 139 9.08 12.85 -4.58
C MET A 139 9.27 11.35 -4.35
N GLN A 140 8.17 10.68 -4.01
CA GLN A 140 8.12 9.26 -3.72
C GLN A 140 7.62 8.46 -4.93
N THR A 141 8.06 7.19 -5.01
CA THR A 141 7.65 6.21 -6.02
C THR A 141 7.37 4.87 -5.33
N GLY A 142 6.68 3.95 -6.02
CA GLY A 142 6.32 2.64 -5.45
C GLY A 142 5.04 2.69 -4.60
N TRP A 143 4.93 1.75 -3.67
CA TRP A 143 3.77 1.60 -2.81
C TRP A 143 3.89 2.43 -1.54
N HIS A 144 2.83 3.17 -1.20
CA HIS A 144 2.74 3.99 0.02
C HIS A 144 1.36 3.89 0.64
N ASN A 145 1.30 3.78 1.97
CA ASN A 145 0.09 4.05 2.73
C ASN A 145 0.08 5.54 3.10
N ILE A 146 -0.97 6.24 2.70
CA ILE A 146 -1.14 7.67 2.97
C ILE A 146 -2.55 7.84 3.58
N GLY A 147 -2.59 8.18 4.86
CA GLY A 147 -3.81 8.06 5.64
C GLY A 147 -4.28 6.60 5.68
N ASP A 148 -5.54 6.37 5.37
CA ASP A 148 -6.16 5.03 5.39
C ASP A 148 -6.08 4.29 4.05
N ASP A 149 -5.45 4.87 3.03
CA ASP A 149 -5.41 4.32 1.69
C ASP A 149 -4.01 3.84 1.28
N THR A 150 -3.98 2.78 0.47
CA THR A 150 -2.77 2.32 -0.20
C THR A 150 -2.72 2.88 -1.63
N TYR A 151 -1.59 3.47 -1.98
CA TYR A 151 -1.33 4.10 -3.28
C TYR A 151 -0.13 3.45 -3.96
N PHE A 152 -0.10 3.54 -5.28
CA PHE A 152 1.10 3.23 -6.07
C PHE A 152 1.47 4.41 -6.95
N PHE A 153 2.74 4.82 -6.88
CA PHE A 153 3.33 5.86 -7.71
C PHE A 153 4.37 5.25 -8.66
N ALA A 154 4.21 5.48 -9.94
CA ALA A 154 5.14 5.00 -10.96
C ALA A 154 6.55 5.59 -10.77
N SER A 155 7.54 5.09 -11.52
CA SER A 155 8.91 5.67 -11.54
C SER A 155 8.94 7.14 -11.94
N SER A 156 7.92 7.62 -12.64
CA SER A 156 7.70 9.05 -12.93
C SER A 156 7.15 9.86 -11.74
N GLY A 157 6.86 9.23 -10.62
CA GLY A 157 6.18 9.81 -9.45
C GLY A 157 4.66 9.92 -9.58
N ALA A 158 4.08 9.72 -10.77
CA ALA A 158 2.64 9.86 -10.95
C ALA A 158 1.87 8.67 -10.39
N ARG A 159 0.81 8.95 -9.61
CA ARG A 159 -0.11 7.93 -9.10
C ARG A 159 -0.69 7.08 -10.23
N GLN A 160 -0.76 5.77 -10.02
CA GLN A 160 -1.38 4.82 -10.93
C GLN A 160 -2.66 4.23 -10.34
N THR A 161 -3.55 3.79 -11.23
CA THR A 161 -4.71 3.01 -10.84
C THR A 161 -4.27 1.61 -10.41
N ILE A 162 -4.83 1.14 -9.29
CA ILE A 162 -4.60 -0.21 -8.78
C ILE A 162 -5.71 -1.11 -9.32
N ASN A 163 -5.36 -2.07 -10.19
CA ASN A 163 -6.30 -3.10 -10.61
C ASN A 163 -6.13 -4.34 -9.75
N ARG A 164 -7.25 -4.93 -9.33
CA ARG A 164 -7.28 -6.16 -8.54
C ARG A 164 -7.83 -7.31 -9.38
N ARG A 165 -7.12 -8.46 -9.36
CA ARG A 165 -7.56 -9.70 -10.02
C ARG A 165 -7.50 -10.83 -9.01
N ALA A 166 -8.39 -11.82 -9.13
CA ALA A 166 -8.40 -12.98 -8.27
C ALA A 166 -8.46 -14.28 -9.08
N LEU A 167 -7.65 -15.25 -8.68
CA LEU A 167 -7.74 -16.65 -9.07
C LEU A 167 -8.15 -17.47 -7.84
N VAL A 168 -9.30 -18.13 -7.92
CA VAL A 168 -9.89 -18.89 -6.83
C VAL A 168 -9.82 -20.37 -7.19
N LEU A 169 -8.95 -21.09 -6.48
CA LEU A 169 -8.63 -22.49 -6.71
C LEU A 169 -9.15 -23.37 -5.56
N GLY A 170 -9.41 -24.62 -5.85
CA GLY A 170 -9.76 -25.63 -4.86
C GLY A 170 -9.60 -27.02 -5.43
N GLU A 171 -9.07 -27.95 -4.63
CA GLU A 171 -9.15 -29.39 -4.89
C GLU A 171 -10.30 -29.94 -4.07
N THR A 172 -11.50 -29.98 -4.68
CA THR A 172 -12.79 -30.31 -4.03
C THR A 172 -13.33 -31.71 -4.44
N SER A 173 -12.56 -32.45 -5.20
CA SER A 173 -12.91 -33.81 -5.63
C SER A 173 -12.95 -34.80 -4.46
N THR A 174 -12.26 -34.48 -3.36
CA THR A 174 -12.35 -35.18 -2.09
C THR A 174 -13.38 -34.50 -1.18
N ARG A 175 -14.12 -35.28 -0.37
CA ARG A 175 -15.11 -34.72 0.55
C ARG A 175 -14.51 -33.90 1.70
N ALA A 176 -13.21 -33.92 1.85
CA ALA A 176 -12.50 -33.24 2.94
C ALA A 176 -12.29 -31.75 2.67
N VAL A 177 -12.35 -31.30 1.40
CA VAL A 177 -12.21 -29.90 0.99
C VAL A 177 -13.56 -29.41 0.45
N PRO A 178 -14.26 -28.49 1.13
CA PRO A 178 -15.58 -28.06 0.72
C PRO A 178 -15.54 -27.18 -0.53
N ILE A 179 -16.40 -27.45 -1.50
CA ILE A 179 -16.61 -26.55 -2.67
C ILE A 179 -17.16 -25.18 -2.23
N GLU A 180 -17.81 -25.12 -1.06
CA GLU A 180 -18.32 -23.90 -0.47
C GLU A 180 -17.23 -22.88 -0.15
N ASP A 181 -16.01 -23.33 0.13
CA ASP A 181 -14.84 -22.46 0.32
C ASP A 181 -14.54 -21.66 -0.96
N VAL A 182 -14.50 -22.36 -2.09
CA VAL A 182 -14.31 -21.76 -3.42
C VAL A 182 -15.45 -20.78 -3.75
N ASN A 183 -16.69 -21.21 -3.48
CA ASN A 183 -17.87 -20.39 -3.73
C ASN A 183 -17.88 -19.12 -2.87
N ALA A 184 -17.54 -19.23 -1.60
CA ALA A 184 -17.52 -18.11 -0.68
C ALA A 184 -16.47 -17.05 -1.10
N MET A 185 -15.24 -17.49 -1.40
CA MET A 185 -14.17 -16.56 -1.78
C MET A 185 -14.36 -15.97 -3.17
N GLU A 186 -14.94 -16.71 -4.13
CA GLU A 186 -15.39 -16.12 -5.40
C GLU A 186 -16.36 -14.95 -5.15
N LYS A 187 -17.34 -15.12 -4.25
CA LYS A 187 -18.31 -14.08 -3.91
C LYS A 187 -17.66 -12.91 -3.18
N VAL A 188 -16.74 -13.15 -2.25
CA VAL A 188 -15.97 -12.08 -1.61
C VAL A 188 -15.31 -11.20 -2.67
N PHE A 189 -14.53 -11.77 -3.58
CA PHE A 189 -13.81 -10.99 -4.59
C PHE A 189 -14.77 -10.35 -5.61
N SER A 190 -15.84 -11.05 -6.04
CA SER A 190 -16.78 -10.53 -7.01
C SER A 190 -17.64 -9.36 -6.49
N ASN A 191 -17.79 -9.22 -5.17
CA ASN A 191 -18.52 -8.11 -4.55
C ASN A 191 -17.60 -6.96 -4.08
N GLN A 192 -16.30 -7.06 -4.37
CA GLN A 192 -15.31 -6.02 -4.18
C GLN A 192 -14.92 -5.43 -5.54
N ASN A 193 -14.17 -4.34 -5.55
CA ASN A 193 -13.73 -3.69 -6.79
C ASN A 193 -12.61 -4.46 -7.52
N PHE A 194 -12.86 -5.72 -7.89
CA PHE A 194 -11.95 -6.53 -8.70
C PHE A 194 -12.26 -6.39 -10.18
N SER A 195 -11.23 -6.15 -10.98
CA SER A 195 -11.35 -6.06 -12.43
C SER A 195 -11.61 -7.43 -13.10
N LYS A 196 -11.18 -8.51 -12.46
CA LYS A 196 -11.38 -9.88 -12.92
C LYS A 196 -11.31 -10.88 -11.76
N VAL A 197 -12.30 -11.75 -11.67
CA VAL A 197 -12.34 -12.90 -10.74
C VAL A 197 -12.51 -14.17 -11.56
N VAL A 198 -11.64 -15.15 -11.35
CA VAL A 198 -11.66 -16.42 -12.04
C VAL A 198 -11.78 -17.57 -11.04
N ARG A 199 -12.91 -18.27 -11.07
CA ARG A 199 -13.14 -19.49 -10.31
C ARG A 199 -12.64 -20.68 -11.13
N PHE A 200 -11.73 -21.52 -10.56
CA PHE A 200 -11.04 -22.57 -11.31
C PHE A 200 -10.70 -23.81 -10.45
N PRO A 201 -11.72 -24.47 -9.84
CA PRO A 201 -11.52 -25.66 -9.00
C PRO A 201 -11.24 -26.92 -9.82
N ASP A 202 -10.71 -27.94 -9.16
CA ASP A 202 -10.53 -29.32 -9.64
C ASP A 202 -9.79 -29.40 -10.97
N LYS A 203 -8.67 -28.67 -11.06
CA LYS A 203 -7.81 -28.63 -12.24
C LYS A 203 -6.47 -29.31 -11.97
N THR A 204 -5.86 -29.82 -13.01
CA THR A 204 -4.49 -30.31 -12.95
C THR A 204 -3.51 -29.16 -12.66
N LYS A 205 -2.37 -29.49 -12.08
CA LYS A 205 -1.30 -28.51 -11.83
C LYS A 205 -0.92 -27.77 -13.13
N ALA A 206 -0.84 -28.45 -14.26
CA ALA A 206 -0.49 -27.85 -15.52
C ALA A 206 -1.54 -26.82 -15.99
N GLU A 207 -2.85 -27.13 -15.84
CA GLU A 207 -3.94 -26.19 -16.14
C GLU A 207 -3.92 -24.98 -15.21
N ILE A 208 -3.61 -25.18 -13.93
CA ILE A 208 -3.48 -24.09 -12.95
C ILE A 208 -2.34 -23.15 -13.36
N ILE A 209 -1.16 -23.68 -13.70
CA ILE A 209 -0.02 -22.87 -14.16
C ILE A 209 -0.38 -22.08 -15.42
N ALA A 210 -1.03 -22.74 -16.40
CA ALA A 210 -1.47 -22.07 -17.61
C ALA A 210 -2.49 -20.96 -17.32
N LYS A 211 -3.40 -21.16 -16.35
CA LYS A 211 -4.37 -20.13 -15.93
C LYS A 211 -3.72 -18.97 -15.20
N MET A 212 -2.74 -19.22 -14.34
CA MET A 212 -1.91 -18.17 -13.73
C MET A 212 -1.21 -17.32 -14.80
N GLN A 213 -0.63 -17.96 -15.81
CA GLN A 213 0.00 -17.27 -16.92
C GLN A 213 -1.00 -16.43 -17.71
N GLU A 214 -2.16 -16.97 -18.05
CA GLU A 214 -3.23 -16.23 -18.77
C GLU A 214 -3.66 -14.99 -17.97
N LEU A 215 -3.87 -15.13 -16.65
CA LEU A 215 -4.45 -14.09 -15.82
C LEU A 215 -3.44 -13.02 -15.42
N PHE A 216 -2.19 -13.42 -15.09
CA PHE A 216 -1.20 -12.53 -14.46
C PHE A 216 -0.13 -12.00 -15.43
N LYS A 217 0.00 -12.56 -16.64
CA LYS A 217 1.00 -12.09 -17.63
C LYS A 217 0.89 -10.60 -17.96
N SER A 218 -0.32 -10.04 -17.93
CA SER A 218 -0.57 -8.63 -18.23
C SER A 218 -0.55 -7.72 -17.01
N SER A 219 -0.15 -8.23 -15.84
CA SER A 219 -0.07 -7.41 -14.62
C SER A 219 1.00 -6.34 -14.73
N SER A 220 0.68 -5.14 -14.28
CA SER A 220 1.61 -4.01 -14.08
C SER A 220 2.15 -3.99 -12.65
N GLU A 221 3.10 -3.13 -12.37
CA GLU A 221 3.66 -2.97 -11.02
C GLU A 221 2.64 -2.44 -10.01
N SER A 222 1.63 -1.70 -10.49
CA SER A 222 0.52 -1.18 -9.66
C SER A 222 -0.60 -2.19 -9.42
N ASP A 223 -0.59 -3.36 -10.05
CA ASP A 223 -1.68 -4.34 -9.90
C ASP A 223 -1.51 -5.17 -8.63
N VAL A 224 -2.65 -5.62 -8.08
CA VAL A 224 -2.70 -6.56 -6.95
C VAL A 224 -3.41 -7.82 -7.40
N ASN A 225 -2.68 -8.93 -7.38
CA ASN A 225 -3.15 -10.23 -7.81
C ASN A 225 -3.46 -11.11 -6.60
N TYR A 226 -4.66 -11.61 -6.50
CA TYR A 226 -5.08 -12.49 -5.42
C TYR A 226 -5.06 -13.93 -5.89
N LEU A 227 -4.50 -14.79 -5.07
CA LEU A 227 -4.51 -16.22 -5.25
C LEU A 227 -5.09 -16.85 -3.98
N TYR A 228 -6.29 -17.39 -4.10
CA TYR A 228 -6.90 -18.18 -3.03
C TYR A 228 -6.81 -19.67 -3.39
N LEU A 229 -6.40 -20.49 -2.43
CA LEU A 229 -6.32 -21.94 -2.56
C LEU A 229 -6.95 -22.61 -1.34
N THR A 230 -7.87 -23.57 -1.59
CA THR A 230 -8.35 -24.50 -0.58
C THR A 230 -8.07 -25.92 -1.04
N CYS A 231 -7.31 -26.67 -0.24
CA CYS A 231 -6.81 -27.99 -0.62
C CYS A 231 -6.23 -28.75 0.58
N HIS A 232 -5.66 -29.92 0.33
CA HIS A 232 -4.83 -30.62 1.32
C HIS A 232 -3.43 -30.01 1.39
N GLY A 233 -2.86 -30.01 2.60
CA GLY A 233 -1.47 -29.59 2.85
C GLY A 233 -0.71 -30.69 3.58
N GLY A 234 0.57 -30.86 3.23
CA GLY A 234 1.50 -31.77 3.88
C GLY A 234 2.39 -31.07 4.90
N GLU A 235 2.88 -31.81 5.88
CA GLU A 235 3.86 -31.35 6.89
C GLU A 235 5.16 -30.81 6.26
N ASP A 236 5.45 -31.25 5.04
CA ASP A 236 6.59 -30.82 4.23
C ASP A 236 6.32 -29.54 3.44
N GLY A 237 5.21 -28.83 3.70
CA GLY A 237 4.81 -27.61 2.99
C GLY A 237 4.27 -27.86 1.58
N THR A 238 3.92 -29.11 1.23
CA THR A 238 3.26 -29.37 -0.06
C THR A 238 1.82 -28.89 -0.07
N ILE A 239 1.41 -28.30 -1.19
CA ILE A 239 0.06 -27.82 -1.49
C ILE A 239 -0.54 -28.77 -2.52
N ALA A 240 -1.38 -29.70 -2.07
CA ALA A 240 -1.98 -30.74 -2.91
C ALA A 240 -3.24 -30.22 -3.59
N ILE A 241 -3.06 -29.41 -4.64
CA ILE A 241 -4.14 -28.69 -5.33
C ILE A 241 -4.52 -29.32 -6.68
N GLY A 242 -3.66 -30.16 -7.26
CA GLY A 242 -3.91 -30.76 -8.57
C GLY A 242 -4.89 -31.91 -8.50
N SER A 243 -5.95 -31.89 -9.31
CA SER A 243 -6.90 -33.01 -9.46
C SER A 243 -6.27 -34.29 -9.99
N ASP A 244 -5.06 -34.19 -10.56
CA ASP A 244 -4.20 -35.28 -10.99
C ASP A 244 -3.27 -35.81 -9.86
N LYS A 245 -3.54 -35.42 -8.61
CA LYS A 245 -2.74 -35.72 -7.42
C LYS A 245 -1.33 -35.11 -7.42
N THR A 246 -1.11 -34.10 -8.25
CA THR A 246 0.12 -33.32 -8.21
C THR A 246 0.01 -32.22 -7.17
N SER A 247 1.15 -31.76 -6.67
CA SER A 247 1.24 -30.70 -5.67
C SER A 247 2.23 -29.62 -6.08
N PHE A 248 2.09 -28.43 -5.51
CA PHE A 248 3.15 -27.42 -5.47
C PHE A 248 3.92 -27.55 -4.17
N SER A 249 5.21 -27.28 -4.19
CA SER A 249 5.88 -26.79 -3.00
C SER A 249 5.65 -25.28 -2.88
N GLY A 250 5.77 -24.71 -1.67
CA GLY A 250 5.70 -23.27 -1.47
C GLY A 250 6.71 -22.53 -2.34
N TRP A 251 7.94 -23.04 -2.42
CA TRP A 251 8.98 -22.47 -3.28
C TRP A 251 8.61 -22.46 -4.77
N GLU A 252 8.07 -23.56 -5.29
CA GLU A 252 7.67 -23.64 -6.69
C GLU A 252 6.56 -22.64 -7.01
N LEU A 253 5.54 -22.58 -6.15
CA LEU A 253 4.43 -21.61 -6.31
C LEU A 253 4.95 -20.17 -6.30
N ALA A 254 5.78 -19.82 -5.33
CA ALA A 254 6.39 -18.51 -5.23
C ALA A 254 7.26 -18.17 -6.45
N SER A 255 8.06 -19.13 -6.95
CA SER A 255 8.90 -18.96 -8.14
C SER A 255 8.07 -18.69 -9.40
N ILE A 256 6.91 -19.34 -9.52
CA ILE A 256 5.96 -19.09 -10.62
C ILE A 256 5.37 -17.66 -10.49
N LEU A 257 4.89 -17.29 -9.31
CA LEU A 257 4.27 -15.98 -9.10
C LEU A 257 5.28 -14.82 -9.22
N LYS A 258 6.56 -15.06 -8.86
CA LYS A 258 7.66 -14.09 -8.95
C LYS A 258 7.90 -13.59 -10.37
N GLN A 259 7.57 -14.37 -11.38
CA GLN A 259 7.74 -14.04 -12.79
C GLN A 259 6.79 -12.93 -13.27
N TYR A 260 5.69 -12.68 -12.56
CA TYR A 260 4.70 -11.67 -12.93
C TYR A 260 4.91 -10.37 -12.15
N LYS A 261 4.50 -9.25 -12.75
CA LYS A 261 4.52 -7.92 -12.09
C LYS A 261 3.39 -7.80 -11.08
N GLY A 262 3.50 -6.77 -10.24
CA GLY A 262 2.51 -6.44 -9.21
C GLY A 262 2.71 -7.19 -7.89
N LYS A 263 1.87 -6.87 -6.93
CA LYS A 263 1.80 -7.56 -5.63
C LYS A 263 0.93 -8.79 -5.73
N PHE A 264 1.21 -9.77 -4.87
CA PHE A 264 0.39 -10.98 -4.72
C PHE A 264 -0.13 -11.10 -3.30
N VAL A 265 -1.45 -11.24 -3.16
CA VAL A 265 -2.11 -11.66 -1.93
C VAL A 265 -2.42 -13.14 -2.07
N VAL A 266 -1.74 -13.97 -1.28
CA VAL A 266 -1.90 -15.43 -1.30
C VAL A 266 -2.64 -15.86 -0.03
N MET A 267 -3.80 -16.45 -0.20
CA MET A 267 -4.64 -16.95 0.89
C MET A 267 -4.72 -18.47 0.79
N LEU A 268 -4.09 -19.16 1.74
CA LEU A 268 -3.95 -20.61 1.75
C LEU A 268 -4.82 -21.21 2.85
N ASP A 269 -5.84 -21.95 2.45
CA ASP A 269 -6.68 -22.72 3.36
C ASP A 269 -6.38 -24.23 3.20
N CYS A 270 -5.34 -24.67 3.88
CA CYS A 270 -4.91 -26.07 3.92
C CYS A 270 -4.24 -26.40 5.25
N CYS A 271 -4.11 -27.70 5.56
CA CYS A 271 -3.32 -28.16 6.69
C CYS A 271 -1.86 -27.74 6.52
N HIS A 272 -1.18 -27.44 7.61
CA HIS A 272 0.24 -27.06 7.62
C HIS A 272 0.58 -25.86 6.72
N ALA A 273 -0.40 -24.98 6.47
CA ALA A 273 -0.25 -23.83 5.57
C ALA A 273 0.90 -22.89 6.00
N GLY A 274 1.11 -22.74 7.30
CA GLY A 274 2.18 -21.95 7.88
C GLY A 274 3.61 -22.42 7.57
N THR A 275 3.79 -23.66 7.12
CA THR A 275 5.10 -24.17 6.65
C THR A 275 5.66 -23.30 5.52
N ILE A 276 4.80 -22.61 4.78
CA ILE A 276 5.21 -21.71 3.68
C ILE A 276 5.87 -20.42 4.20
N ILE A 277 5.51 -19.96 5.41
CA ILE A 277 5.99 -18.71 6.01
C ILE A 277 6.80 -18.93 7.29
N SER A 278 6.99 -20.19 7.73
CA SER A 278 7.66 -20.53 8.97
C SER A 278 9.17 -20.26 8.92
N LYS A 279 9.70 -19.66 10.00
CA LYS A 279 11.13 -19.37 10.19
C LYS A 279 11.89 -20.46 10.98
N ASP A 280 11.24 -21.56 11.33
CA ASP A 280 11.81 -22.56 12.22
C ASP A 280 12.90 -23.42 11.55
N ASN A 281 14.10 -22.85 11.43
CA ASN A 281 15.36 -23.55 11.26
C ASN A 281 16.08 -23.74 12.61
N THR A 282 15.41 -24.24 13.65
CA THR A 282 16.06 -24.63 14.92
C THR A 282 16.24 -26.17 15.04
N GLY A 283 16.45 -26.85 13.94
CA GLY A 283 16.87 -28.25 13.93
C GLY A 283 18.24 -28.36 13.28
N GLU A 284 19.18 -29.07 13.93
CA GLU A 284 20.48 -29.40 13.35
C GLU A 284 20.27 -29.98 11.94
N ALA A 285 20.52 -29.19 10.93
CA ALA A 285 20.31 -29.52 9.53
C ALA A 285 21.39 -30.58 9.13
N ASN A 286 20.96 -31.75 8.78
CA ASN A 286 21.69 -32.56 7.80
C ASN A 286 21.71 -31.77 6.50
N GLU A 287 22.88 -31.40 5.99
CA GLU A 287 23.08 -30.54 4.78
C GLU A 287 22.32 -31.02 3.52
N GLU A 288 21.84 -32.25 3.47
CA GLU A 288 21.03 -32.80 2.37
C GLU A 288 19.53 -32.43 2.46
N ALA A 289 19.02 -32.02 3.63
CA ALA A 289 17.60 -31.65 3.81
C ALA A 289 17.33 -30.16 3.56
N SER A 290 18.34 -29.29 3.58
CA SER A 290 18.23 -27.83 3.48
C SER A 290 17.75 -27.33 2.10
N THR A 291 17.72 -28.20 1.09
CA THR A 291 17.27 -27.82 -0.27
C THR A 291 15.75 -27.93 -0.49
N LYS A 292 14.97 -28.32 0.52
CA LYS A 292 13.54 -28.63 0.36
C LYS A 292 12.58 -27.62 1.00
N TYR A 293 13.07 -26.70 1.85
CA TYR A 293 12.19 -25.75 2.52
C TYR A 293 12.20 -24.39 1.80
N PHE A 294 11.03 -23.78 1.69
CA PHE A 294 10.88 -22.43 1.24
C PHE A 294 11.51 -21.51 2.29
N ASP A 295 12.71 -21.05 2.03
CA ASP A 295 13.33 -20.01 2.84
C ASP A 295 12.69 -18.68 2.50
N LEU A 296 11.76 -18.26 3.35
CA LEU A 296 11.12 -16.94 3.22
C LEU A 296 12.17 -15.83 3.37
N ASP A 297 13.23 -16.06 4.17
CA ASP A 297 14.33 -15.11 4.31
C ASP A 297 15.18 -15.05 3.03
N GLU A 298 15.37 -16.16 2.31
CA GLU A 298 15.99 -16.16 0.98
C GLU A 298 15.05 -15.52 -0.06
N PHE A 299 13.76 -15.80 0.02
CA PHE A 299 12.74 -15.18 -0.81
C PHE A 299 12.62 -13.67 -0.52
N VAL A 300 12.69 -13.25 0.74
CA VAL A 300 12.65 -11.84 1.19
C VAL A 300 14.02 -11.18 1.04
N SER A 301 15.14 -11.86 1.35
CA SER A 301 16.50 -11.30 1.23
C SER A 301 16.92 -11.12 -0.21
N GLY A 302 16.41 -11.90 -1.15
CA GLY A 302 16.56 -11.65 -2.58
C GLY A 302 16.00 -10.29 -3.03
N PHE A 303 15.14 -9.64 -2.22
CA PHE A 303 14.58 -8.30 -2.44
C PHE A 303 15.23 -7.22 -1.59
N SER A 304 15.67 -7.51 -0.35
CA SER A 304 16.29 -6.53 0.54
C SER A 304 17.68 -6.09 0.07
N ASN A 305 18.36 -6.91 -0.73
CA ASN A 305 19.66 -6.58 -1.29
C ASN A 305 19.62 -5.65 -2.52
N MET A 306 18.44 -5.33 -3.06
CA MET A 306 18.31 -4.39 -4.17
C MET A 306 18.04 -2.94 -3.75
N ASN A 307 17.62 -2.70 -2.49
CA ASN A 307 17.40 -1.35 -1.97
C ASN A 307 18.11 -1.23 -0.62
N GLY A 308 19.17 -0.40 -0.59
CA GLY A 308 19.99 -0.19 0.59
C GLY A 308 19.20 0.13 1.86
N GLY A 309 19.32 -0.74 2.82
CA GLY A 309 19.24 -0.49 4.26
C GLY A 309 18.10 0.36 4.79
N GLU A 310 16.84 -0.08 4.75
CA GLU A 310 15.77 0.53 5.53
C GLU A 310 15.27 -0.41 6.64
N LYS A 311 15.01 0.22 7.80
CA LYS A 311 14.70 -0.42 9.08
C LYS A 311 13.41 -1.24 9.01
N ALA A 312 13.39 -2.37 9.70
CA ALA A 312 12.22 -3.19 10.00
C ALA A 312 11.10 -2.35 10.64
N GLY A 313 10.17 -1.84 9.83
CA GLY A 313 9.03 -1.00 10.29
C GLY A 313 7.97 -0.77 9.25
N GLU A 314 8.30 -0.77 7.96
CA GLU A 314 7.34 -0.46 6.88
C GLU A 314 7.56 -1.38 5.68
N MET A 315 7.23 -2.67 5.81
CA MET A 315 7.25 -3.59 4.67
C MET A 315 6.00 -3.41 3.76
N ILE A 316 5.75 -2.19 3.30
CA ILE A 316 4.78 -1.92 2.23
C ILE A 316 5.28 -2.49 0.91
N ASP A 317 6.58 -2.68 0.76
CA ASP A 317 7.22 -3.13 -0.48
C ASP A 317 7.28 -4.64 -0.67
N SER A 318 6.83 -5.45 0.27
CA SER A 318 6.77 -6.89 0.05
C SER A 318 5.94 -7.22 -1.19
N LYS A 319 6.52 -8.00 -2.10
CA LYS A 319 5.82 -8.50 -3.28
C LYS A 319 4.70 -9.45 -2.91
N PHE A 320 4.83 -10.16 -1.79
CA PHE A 320 3.88 -11.17 -1.32
C PHE A 320 3.28 -10.78 0.02
N LEU A 321 1.98 -10.92 0.10
CA LEU A 321 1.15 -10.80 1.29
C LEU A 321 0.48 -12.16 1.46
N VAL A 322 0.74 -12.86 2.55
CA VAL A 322 0.30 -14.26 2.72
C VAL A 322 -0.57 -14.40 3.96
N LEU A 323 -1.71 -15.06 3.83
CA LEU A 323 -2.57 -15.51 4.91
C LEU A 323 -2.65 -17.04 4.87
N CYS A 324 -2.31 -17.69 5.98
CA CYS A 324 -2.35 -19.13 6.14
C CYS A 324 -3.44 -19.51 7.15
N SER A 325 -4.22 -20.54 6.85
CA SER A 325 -5.32 -21.01 7.70
C SER A 325 -4.87 -21.73 8.97
N SER A 326 -3.63 -22.20 9.01
CA SER A 326 -3.05 -22.96 10.12
C SER A 326 -1.55 -22.70 10.21
N SER A 327 -0.94 -22.98 11.37
CA SER A 327 0.51 -22.97 11.52
C SER A 327 1.17 -24.18 10.83
N SER A 328 2.50 -24.20 10.80
CA SER A 328 3.30 -25.25 10.16
C SER A 328 3.06 -26.65 10.76
N SER A 329 2.68 -26.74 12.03
CA SER A 329 2.44 -27.99 12.75
C SER A 329 0.96 -28.35 12.94
N GLU A 330 0.04 -27.62 12.32
CA GLU A 330 -1.39 -27.72 12.60
C GLU A 330 -2.23 -28.08 11.38
N TYR A 331 -3.41 -28.66 11.67
CA TYR A 331 -4.41 -28.97 10.66
C TYR A 331 -5.41 -27.80 10.54
N SER A 332 -5.75 -27.45 9.31
CA SER A 332 -6.93 -26.60 9.04
C SER A 332 -8.19 -27.42 9.32
N SER A 333 -9.15 -26.82 9.99
CA SER A 333 -10.40 -27.50 10.39
C SER A 333 -11.61 -26.77 9.82
N GLY A 334 -12.70 -27.52 9.66
CA GLY A 334 -13.98 -27.01 9.20
C GLY A 334 -15.00 -28.12 9.04
N GLY A 335 -16.20 -27.74 8.61
CA GLY A 335 -17.30 -28.64 8.28
C GLY A 335 -17.71 -28.45 6.83
N ALA A 336 -18.92 -27.90 6.61
CA ALA A 336 -19.37 -27.51 5.27
C ALA A 336 -18.58 -26.33 4.68
N LEU A 337 -17.86 -25.60 5.50
CA LEU A 337 -16.97 -24.48 5.16
C LEU A 337 -15.79 -24.52 6.13
N SER A 338 -14.57 -24.30 5.63
CA SER A 338 -13.37 -24.22 6.46
C SER A 338 -13.43 -23.02 7.41
N LEU A 339 -12.87 -23.12 8.61
CA LEU A 339 -12.94 -22.04 9.60
C LEU A 339 -12.24 -20.75 9.11
N ALA A 340 -11.07 -20.88 8.52
CA ALA A 340 -10.35 -19.71 8.01
C ALA A 340 -11.14 -18.99 6.90
N THR A 341 -11.56 -19.74 5.87
CA THR A 341 -12.39 -19.20 4.78
C THR A 341 -13.69 -18.59 5.28
N LYS A 342 -14.35 -19.24 6.26
CA LYS A 342 -15.54 -18.68 6.92
C LYS A 342 -15.28 -17.27 7.47
N TYR A 343 -14.19 -17.09 8.21
CA TYR A 343 -13.93 -15.82 8.86
C TYR A 343 -13.26 -14.81 7.95
N TRP A 344 -12.51 -15.23 6.93
CA TRP A 344 -12.08 -14.32 5.86
C TRP A 344 -13.28 -13.75 5.09
N SER A 345 -14.28 -14.62 4.78
CA SER A 345 -15.49 -14.18 4.09
C SER A 345 -16.33 -13.22 4.94
N LEU A 346 -16.62 -13.59 6.20
CA LEU A 346 -17.38 -12.74 7.13
C LEU A 346 -16.64 -11.43 7.41
N GLY A 347 -15.34 -11.49 7.68
CA GLY A 347 -14.50 -10.32 7.91
C GLY A 347 -14.56 -9.33 6.75
N SER A 348 -14.50 -9.84 5.51
CA SER A 348 -14.63 -9.05 4.29
C SER A 348 -16.06 -8.57 3.99
N GLY A 349 -17.01 -8.85 4.87
CA GLY A 349 -18.39 -8.40 4.78
C GLY A 349 -19.31 -9.31 3.96
N TRP A 350 -18.85 -10.47 3.48
CA TRP A 350 -19.73 -11.41 2.81
C TRP A 350 -20.53 -12.23 3.81
N ASN A 351 -21.86 -12.01 3.86
CA ASN A 351 -22.76 -12.78 4.70
C ASN A 351 -23.08 -14.14 4.08
N LEU A 352 -22.54 -15.20 4.66
CA LEU A 352 -22.68 -16.56 4.16
C LEU A 352 -24.12 -17.09 4.21
N VAL A 353 -24.95 -16.62 5.15
CA VAL A 353 -26.34 -17.04 5.30
C VAL A 353 -27.25 -16.28 4.34
N GLN A 354 -27.10 -14.96 4.29
CA GLN A 354 -27.93 -14.10 3.44
C GLN A 354 -27.44 -14.04 2.00
N GLN A 355 -26.26 -14.59 1.72
CA GLN A 355 -25.59 -14.54 0.40
C GLN A 355 -25.54 -13.12 -0.17
N SER A 356 -25.15 -12.16 0.69
CA SER A 356 -25.12 -10.74 0.35
C SER A 356 -23.91 -10.03 0.99
N GLN A 357 -23.50 -8.92 0.37
CA GLN A 357 -22.48 -8.04 0.92
C GLN A 357 -23.08 -7.19 2.04
N GLY A 358 -22.51 -7.28 3.23
CA GLY A 358 -22.82 -6.50 4.40
C GLY A 358 -21.72 -5.48 4.77
N SER A 359 -21.64 -5.17 6.06
CA SER A 359 -20.56 -4.34 6.61
C SER A 359 -19.24 -5.10 6.63
N LEU A 360 -18.13 -4.38 6.52
CA LEU A 360 -16.78 -4.93 6.67
C LEU A 360 -16.54 -5.23 8.16
N ILE A 361 -16.73 -6.48 8.59
CA ILE A 361 -16.71 -6.84 10.02
C ILE A 361 -15.31 -6.78 10.61
N ALA A 362 -14.27 -7.04 9.80
CA ALA A 362 -12.87 -6.93 10.21
C ALA A 362 -12.36 -5.48 10.26
N ASP A 363 -13.10 -4.52 9.75
CA ASP A 363 -12.79 -3.08 9.82
C ASP A 363 -12.95 -2.60 11.27
N GLN A 364 -11.85 -2.59 12.02
CA GLN A 364 -11.82 -2.28 13.45
C GLN A 364 -11.83 -0.77 13.73
N ASN A 365 -11.37 0.02 12.79
CA ASN A 365 -11.27 1.48 12.93
C ASN A 365 -12.40 2.24 12.21
N TYR A 366 -13.34 1.51 11.56
CA TYR A 366 -14.54 2.04 10.89
C TYR A 366 -14.23 3.00 9.72
N ASN A 367 -13.12 2.78 9.03
CA ASN A 367 -12.69 3.60 7.88
C ASN A 367 -13.19 3.07 6.52
N ASN A 368 -14.04 2.02 6.52
CA ASN A 368 -14.55 1.30 5.35
C ASN A 368 -13.45 0.61 4.52
N ARG A 369 -12.37 0.22 5.16
CA ARG A 369 -11.27 -0.54 4.58
C ARG A 369 -10.91 -1.71 5.48
N ILE A 370 -10.29 -2.72 4.89
CA ILE A 370 -9.73 -3.84 5.63
C ILE A 370 -8.27 -4.00 5.17
N THR A 371 -7.38 -3.80 6.10
CA THR A 371 -5.97 -4.09 5.92
C THR A 371 -5.68 -5.58 6.12
N LEU A 372 -4.51 -6.03 5.69
CA LEU A 372 -4.05 -7.40 5.96
C LEU A 372 -4.04 -7.69 7.46
N ASN A 373 -3.57 -6.75 8.27
CA ASN A 373 -3.51 -6.88 9.72
C ASN A 373 -4.89 -6.98 10.37
N GLU A 374 -5.86 -6.20 9.92
CA GLU A 374 -7.24 -6.25 10.45
C GLU A 374 -7.92 -7.58 10.11
N LEU A 375 -7.80 -8.06 8.85
CA LEU A 375 -8.36 -9.35 8.47
C LEU A 375 -7.71 -10.49 9.24
N TYR A 376 -6.39 -10.46 9.41
CA TYR A 376 -5.64 -11.42 10.21
C TYR A 376 -6.09 -11.43 11.66
N SER A 377 -6.11 -10.26 12.32
CA SER A 377 -6.45 -10.14 13.73
C SER A 377 -7.87 -10.63 14.02
N TYR A 378 -8.83 -10.21 13.19
CA TYR A 378 -10.21 -10.66 13.29
C TYR A 378 -10.33 -12.17 13.11
N SER A 379 -9.80 -12.72 12.00
CA SER A 379 -9.97 -14.14 11.70
C SER A 379 -9.23 -15.03 12.69
N ARG A 380 -8.03 -14.64 13.15
CA ARG A 380 -7.29 -15.34 14.20
C ARG A 380 -8.09 -15.44 15.49
N GLU A 381 -8.67 -14.34 15.95
CA GLU A 381 -9.50 -14.33 17.16
C GLU A 381 -10.73 -15.25 17.02
N GLN A 382 -11.42 -15.18 15.89
CA GLN A 382 -12.63 -15.96 15.67
C GLN A 382 -12.33 -17.46 15.50
N VAL A 383 -11.26 -17.83 14.81
CA VAL A 383 -10.83 -19.23 14.64
C VAL A 383 -10.44 -19.83 16.00
N LEU A 384 -9.65 -19.13 16.81
CA LEU A 384 -9.23 -19.59 18.13
C LEU A 384 -10.42 -19.80 19.08
N LYS A 385 -11.50 -19.03 18.97
CA LYS A 385 -12.74 -19.25 19.74
C LYS A 385 -13.44 -20.55 19.36
N GLN A 386 -13.32 -21.01 18.12
CA GLN A 386 -13.95 -22.24 17.63
C GLN A 386 -13.03 -23.45 17.76
N ASN A 387 -11.76 -23.27 17.49
CA ASN A 387 -10.73 -24.30 17.56
C ASN A 387 -9.42 -23.72 18.09
N HIS A 388 -9.15 -23.90 19.37
CA HIS A 388 -7.94 -23.40 20.04
C HIS A 388 -6.64 -24.09 19.62
N LYS A 389 -6.71 -25.09 18.74
CA LYS A 389 -5.56 -25.79 18.16
C LYS A 389 -5.24 -25.34 16.74
N GLN A 390 -5.96 -24.36 16.20
CA GLN A 390 -5.72 -23.85 14.86
C GLN A 390 -5.33 -22.36 14.93
N HIS A 391 -4.12 -22.04 14.51
CA HIS A 391 -3.60 -20.69 14.52
C HIS A 391 -3.42 -20.18 13.09
N ILE A 392 -4.15 -19.13 12.74
CA ILE A 392 -3.93 -18.42 11.47
C ILE A 392 -2.59 -17.70 11.56
N GLU A 393 -1.84 -17.73 10.48
CA GLU A 393 -0.57 -17.02 10.32
C GLU A 393 -0.63 -16.01 9.18
N VAL A 394 0.24 -15.01 9.21
CA VAL A 394 0.28 -13.92 8.25
C VAL A 394 1.70 -13.47 7.96
N TYR A 395 1.93 -13.05 6.72
CA TYR A 395 3.17 -12.41 6.30
C TYR A 395 2.88 -11.26 5.31
N PRO A 396 3.55 -10.09 5.44
CA PRO A 396 4.29 -9.66 6.63
C PRO A 396 3.33 -9.35 7.80
N GLU A 397 3.82 -9.52 9.02
CA GLU A 397 3.08 -9.15 10.22
C GLU A 397 2.83 -7.62 10.26
N ASN A 398 1.71 -7.22 10.88
CA ASN A 398 1.32 -5.82 11.08
C ASN A 398 1.16 -4.98 9.79
N SER A 399 1.00 -5.62 8.64
CA SER A 399 0.86 -4.93 7.37
C SER A 399 -0.43 -4.11 7.30
N GLN A 400 -0.30 -2.84 7.00
CA GLN A 400 -1.41 -1.90 6.77
C GLN A 400 -1.82 -1.84 5.29
N PHE A 401 -1.40 -2.80 4.48
CA PHE A 401 -1.81 -2.88 3.08
C PHE A 401 -3.32 -3.15 2.98
N VAL A 402 -4.03 -2.31 2.24
CA VAL A 402 -5.49 -2.41 2.09
C VAL A 402 -5.85 -3.56 1.14
N LEU A 403 -6.45 -4.61 1.70
CA LEU A 403 -6.95 -5.77 0.93
C LEU A 403 -8.32 -5.48 0.31
N PHE A 404 -9.25 -4.98 1.10
CA PHE A 404 -10.65 -4.74 0.72
C PHE A 404 -11.10 -3.34 1.11
N GLN A 405 -12.05 -2.80 0.34
CA GLN A 405 -12.64 -1.49 0.63
C GLN A 405 -14.08 -1.45 0.13
N LYS A 406 -14.94 -0.67 0.79
CA LYS A 406 -16.34 -0.49 0.44
C LYS A 406 -16.55 0.83 -0.28
#